data_dc6de36002206fa1d7d6697b5de05dc0
#
_entry.id   dc6de36002206fa1d7d6697b5de05dc0
#
_cell.length_a   1.000
_cell.length_b   1.000
_cell.length_c   1.000
_cell.angle_alpha   90.00
_cell.angle_beta   90.00
_cell.angle_gamma   90.00
#
_symmetry.space_group_name_H-M   'P 1'
#
loop_
_entity.id
_entity.type
_entity.pdbx_description
1 polymer ?
#
loop_
_entity_poly.entity_id
_entity_poly.type
_entity_poly.pdbx_seq_one_letter_code
_entity_poly.pdbx_strand_id
1 'polypeptide(L)'
;MLCAAAAAAVAAVSACGALPAQQPLPAAPAPAPPSTGTGLPLQPPPPQGVPAAAWDALGEFEQARADSGRPLTEPSEAPVCTLPGSGCYFSYGAETLVWSAQTGLRALRTEVFDRWKSSIRALGWPVTSEYTFGGDRRTDFQKGTLMYSPRLGRIMSYDPAVGSAAVVIGDSQAGRDTWVGRGLASLGFNPLVLGAGGTGYTRGNGEVHNYPEALEAEEWLLPWGKPALVVLQGGGNDAYGPRNADIRHNAVQLIRELKRTYPETRIVMVGVIGDGKGRRAEIDDLLAGVAAEQGLDFLSPKDWWKRYSLGSKLDDGLHLGKAGHDAATPVFARELKAVLDRG
;
A
#
# COMPACT_ATOMS: atom_id res chain seq x y z
N MET A 1 50.16 -16.29 53.25
CA MET A 1 50.24 -14.99 52.61
C MET A 1 48.92 -14.78 51.85
N LEU A 2 48.10 -13.90 52.36
CA LEU A 2 46.80 -13.50 51.80
C LEU A 2 47.04 -12.61 50.55
N CYS A 3 46.27 -12.84 49.47
CA CYS A 3 45.96 -11.82 48.49
C CYS A 3 44.46 -11.86 48.20
N ALA A 4 43.83 -10.75 48.49
CA ALA A 4 42.40 -10.50 48.35
C ALA A 4 42.01 -10.34 46.87
N ALA A 5 40.91 -10.98 46.46
CA ALA A 5 40.23 -10.74 45.18
C ALA A 5 39.17 -9.65 45.39
N ALA A 6 39.34 -8.54 44.66
CA ALA A 6 38.34 -7.48 44.62
C ALA A 6 37.28 -7.83 43.58
N ALA A 7 36.02 -7.95 44.04
CA ALA A 7 34.87 -8.09 43.17
C ALA A 7 34.40 -6.70 42.70
N ALA A 8 34.47 -6.45 41.40
CA ALA A 8 33.86 -5.28 40.78
C ALA A 8 32.41 -5.59 40.42
N ALA A 9 31.48 -4.95 41.12
CA ALA A 9 30.06 -4.97 40.78
C ALA A 9 29.78 -4.05 39.58
N VAL A 10 29.37 -4.63 38.49
CA VAL A 10 28.84 -3.88 37.33
C VAL A 10 27.36 -3.62 37.60
N ALA A 11 27.03 -2.37 37.89
CA ALA A 11 25.65 -1.91 37.94
C ALA A 11 25.08 -1.81 36.56
N ALA A 12 24.16 -2.68 36.18
CA ALA A 12 23.36 -2.55 34.98
C ALA A 12 22.32 -1.43 35.18
N VAL A 13 22.55 -0.29 34.54
CA VAL A 13 21.56 0.77 34.46
C VAL A 13 20.57 0.38 33.40
N SER A 14 19.40 -0.13 33.79
CA SER A 14 18.23 -0.31 32.92
C SER A 14 17.68 1.07 32.59
N ALA A 15 18.05 1.61 31.42
CA ALA A 15 17.38 2.76 30.85
C ALA A 15 16.11 2.26 30.17
N CYS A 16 14.98 2.24 30.89
CA CYS A 16 13.65 2.23 30.29
C CYS A 16 13.47 3.56 29.56
N GLY A 17 13.82 3.59 28.27
CA GLY A 17 13.46 4.67 27.39
C GLY A 17 11.94 4.66 27.21
N ALA A 18 11.24 5.56 27.90
CA ALA A 18 9.85 5.83 27.61
C ALA A 18 9.75 6.31 26.15
N LEU A 19 8.95 5.61 25.36
CA LEU A 19 8.55 6.08 24.03
C LEU A 19 7.95 7.49 24.20
N PRO A 20 8.31 8.45 23.34
CA PRO A 20 7.70 9.77 23.38
C PRO A 20 6.20 9.60 23.21
N ALA A 21 5.42 10.10 24.15
CA ALA A 21 3.98 10.15 24.03
C ALA A 21 3.62 10.85 22.72
N GLN A 22 2.87 10.15 21.88
CA GLN A 22 2.29 10.75 20.68
C GLN A 22 1.46 11.95 21.12
N GLN A 23 1.86 13.13 20.69
CA GLN A 23 1.04 14.31 20.88
C GLN A 23 -0.32 14.06 20.20
N PRO A 24 -1.45 14.30 20.90
CA PRO A 24 -2.76 14.23 20.27
C PRO A 24 -2.75 15.17 19.07
N LEU A 25 -3.25 14.66 17.94
CA LEU A 25 -3.48 15.46 16.74
C LEU A 25 -4.18 16.77 17.16
N PRO A 26 -3.75 17.93 16.64
CA PRO A 26 -4.46 19.16 16.90
C PRO A 26 -5.92 18.97 16.47
N ALA A 27 -6.83 19.23 17.36
CA ALA A 27 -8.26 19.21 17.08
C ALA A 27 -8.52 20.04 15.82
N ALA A 28 -9.33 19.53 14.90
CA ALA A 28 -9.77 20.28 13.75
C ALA A 28 -10.26 21.65 14.25
N PRO A 29 -9.89 22.75 13.58
CA PRO A 29 -10.36 24.07 14.00
C PRO A 29 -11.88 24.04 14.05
N ALA A 30 -12.44 24.51 15.16
CA ALA A 30 -13.88 24.65 15.32
C ALA A 30 -14.42 25.47 14.12
N PRO A 31 -15.62 25.15 13.61
CA PRO A 31 -16.23 25.95 12.58
C PRO A 31 -16.31 27.40 13.07
N ALA A 32 -15.83 28.33 12.26
CA ALA A 32 -15.91 29.74 12.54
C ALA A 32 -17.38 30.12 12.79
N PRO A 33 -17.66 31.04 13.74
CA PRO A 33 -19.02 31.51 13.96
C PRO A 33 -19.56 32.13 12.65
N PRO A 34 -20.87 32.02 12.37
CA PRO A 34 -21.43 32.56 11.15
C PRO A 34 -21.17 34.09 11.11
N SER A 35 -20.46 34.51 10.08
CA SER A 35 -20.26 35.92 9.80
C SER A 35 -21.62 36.57 9.46
N THR A 36 -22.09 37.43 10.33
CA THR A 36 -23.24 38.29 10.04
C THR A 36 -22.77 39.41 9.10
N GLY A 37 -23.10 39.33 7.84
CA GLY A 37 -22.97 40.50 7.03
C GLY A 37 -22.67 40.30 5.54
N THR A 38 -23.54 40.85 4.77
CA THR A 38 -23.65 41.03 3.31
C THR A 38 -24.18 39.81 2.57
N GLY A 39 -25.44 39.96 2.09
CA GLY A 39 -26.12 38.89 1.36
C GLY A 39 -25.31 38.38 0.21
N LEU A 40 -25.06 37.06 0.27
CA LEU A 40 -24.56 36.31 -0.86
C LEU A 40 -25.41 36.64 -2.10
N PRO A 41 -24.83 36.78 -3.29
CA PRO A 41 -25.63 36.83 -4.51
C PRO A 41 -26.55 35.62 -4.48
N LEU A 42 -27.86 35.84 -4.71
CA LEU A 42 -28.88 34.78 -4.70
C LEU A 42 -28.44 33.66 -5.66
N GLN A 43 -27.97 32.60 -5.06
CA GLN A 43 -27.64 31.39 -5.83
C GLN A 43 -28.94 30.90 -6.50
N PRO A 44 -28.91 30.47 -7.77
CA PRO A 44 -30.10 29.94 -8.41
C PRO A 44 -30.61 28.71 -7.63
N PRO A 45 -31.90 28.36 -7.76
CA PRO A 45 -32.43 27.19 -7.08
C PRO A 45 -31.66 25.92 -7.47
N PRO A 46 -31.56 24.92 -6.56
CA PRO A 46 -30.83 23.71 -6.86
C PRO A 46 -31.41 22.98 -8.08
N PRO A 47 -30.57 22.39 -8.95
CA PRO A 47 -31.01 21.51 -10.02
C PRO A 47 -31.86 20.36 -9.47
N GLN A 48 -32.75 19.82 -10.31
CA GLN A 48 -33.59 18.68 -9.93
C GLN A 48 -32.75 17.49 -9.41
N GLY A 49 -33.09 16.99 -8.23
CA GLY A 49 -32.40 15.86 -7.62
C GLY A 49 -31.17 16.23 -6.76
N VAL A 50 -30.78 17.50 -6.74
CA VAL A 50 -29.70 17.99 -5.86
C VAL A 50 -30.30 18.41 -4.51
N PRO A 51 -29.86 17.86 -3.36
CA PRO A 51 -30.29 18.29 -2.04
C PRO A 51 -29.96 19.78 -1.82
N ALA A 52 -30.88 20.55 -1.24
CA ALA A 52 -30.67 21.98 -0.98
C ALA A 52 -29.38 22.20 -0.16
N ALA A 53 -29.15 21.40 0.90
CA ALA A 53 -27.95 21.52 1.73
C ALA A 53 -26.62 21.24 0.95
N ALA A 54 -26.66 20.38 -0.08
CA ALA A 54 -25.49 20.16 -0.94
C ALA A 54 -25.23 21.37 -1.85
N TRP A 55 -26.33 21.97 -2.34
CA TRP A 55 -26.28 23.16 -3.21
C TRP A 55 -25.81 24.39 -2.45
N ASP A 56 -26.34 24.60 -1.25
CA ASP A 56 -25.91 25.71 -0.36
C ASP A 56 -24.41 25.57 -0.02
N ALA A 57 -23.97 24.38 0.37
CA ALA A 57 -22.56 24.12 0.66
C ALA A 57 -21.64 24.34 -0.56
N LEU A 58 -22.12 24.05 -1.77
CA LEU A 58 -21.39 24.36 -3.00
C LEU A 58 -21.23 25.86 -3.17
N GLY A 59 -22.31 26.65 -3.04
CA GLY A 59 -22.25 28.09 -3.18
C GLY A 59 -21.33 28.77 -2.16
N GLU A 60 -21.36 28.31 -0.90
CA GLU A 60 -20.42 28.77 0.12
C GLU A 60 -18.96 28.48 -0.26
N PHE A 61 -18.70 27.30 -0.80
CA PHE A 61 -17.35 26.90 -1.24
C PHE A 61 -16.89 27.72 -2.45
N GLU A 62 -17.75 27.93 -3.44
CA GLU A 62 -17.47 28.74 -4.63
C GLU A 62 -17.12 30.18 -4.25
N GLN A 63 -17.91 30.76 -3.35
CA GLN A 63 -17.65 32.13 -2.84
C GLN A 63 -16.32 32.21 -2.11
N ALA A 64 -16.02 31.27 -1.19
CA ALA A 64 -14.77 31.25 -0.45
C ALA A 64 -13.54 31.07 -1.37
N ARG A 65 -13.70 30.31 -2.44
CA ARG A 65 -12.64 30.14 -3.47
C ARG A 65 -12.45 31.43 -4.28
N ALA A 66 -13.53 32.10 -4.68
CA ALA A 66 -13.46 33.37 -5.37
C ALA A 66 -12.79 34.45 -4.52
N ASP A 67 -13.19 34.57 -3.24
CA ASP A 67 -12.64 35.53 -2.26
C ASP A 67 -11.13 35.29 -2.04
N SER A 68 -10.68 34.04 -2.14
CA SER A 68 -9.24 33.68 -2.05
C SER A 68 -8.46 33.88 -3.36
N GLY A 69 -9.09 34.42 -4.40
CA GLY A 69 -8.47 34.61 -5.71
C GLY A 69 -8.22 33.30 -6.51
N ARG A 70 -8.91 32.23 -6.14
CA ARG A 70 -8.81 30.91 -6.79
C ARG A 70 -10.19 30.37 -7.14
N PRO A 71 -10.98 31.08 -7.98
CA PRO A 71 -12.32 30.62 -8.34
C PRO A 71 -12.27 29.21 -8.97
N LEU A 72 -13.36 28.48 -8.82
CA LEU A 72 -13.54 27.23 -9.56
C LEU A 72 -13.64 27.54 -11.06
N THR A 73 -13.24 26.56 -11.87
CA THR A 73 -13.48 26.58 -13.32
C THR A 73 -14.97 26.34 -13.60
N GLU A 74 -15.34 26.35 -14.88
CA GLU A 74 -16.69 25.90 -15.25
C GLU A 74 -16.86 24.40 -14.89
N PRO A 75 -18.06 23.99 -14.42
CA PRO A 75 -18.37 22.59 -14.20
C PRO A 75 -18.15 21.75 -15.47
N SER A 76 -17.51 20.61 -15.34
CA SER A 76 -17.25 19.69 -16.45
C SER A 76 -18.47 18.85 -16.83
N GLU A 77 -19.41 18.68 -15.86
CA GLU A 77 -20.64 17.91 -16.03
C GLU A 77 -21.74 18.41 -15.07
N ALA A 78 -22.96 17.96 -15.29
CA ALA A 78 -24.05 18.23 -14.38
C ALA A 78 -23.81 17.56 -13.01
N PRO A 79 -24.33 18.14 -11.88
CA PRO A 79 -24.25 17.53 -10.56
C PRO A 79 -24.81 16.09 -10.55
N VAL A 80 -24.10 15.17 -9.89
CA VAL A 80 -24.52 13.80 -9.74
C VAL A 80 -24.76 13.47 -8.27
N CYS A 81 -25.99 13.07 -7.91
CA CYS A 81 -26.42 12.80 -6.54
C CYS A 81 -26.90 11.35 -6.34
N THR A 82 -26.18 10.39 -6.92
CA THR A 82 -26.48 8.95 -6.85
C THR A 82 -25.53 8.18 -5.94
N LEU A 83 -24.67 8.87 -5.19
CA LEU A 83 -23.79 8.25 -4.23
C LEU A 83 -24.56 7.69 -3.01
N PRO A 84 -24.03 6.73 -2.27
CA PRO A 84 -24.68 6.19 -1.07
C PRO A 84 -25.16 7.28 -0.12
N GLY A 85 -26.35 7.11 0.46
CA GLY A 85 -26.93 8.10 1.40
C GLY A 85 -27.30 9.45 0.76
N SER A 86 -27.65 9.45 -0.53
CA SER A 86 -27.97 10.65 -1.31
C SER A 86 -26.83 11.68 -1.38
N GLY A 87 -25.61 11.19 -1.34
CA GLY A 87 -24.43 12.03 -1.52
C GLY A 87 -24.26 12.48 -2.96
N CYS A 88 -23.61 13.63 -3.13
CA CYS A 88 -23.41 14.29 -4.42
C CYS A 88 -21.94 14.48 -4.74
N TYR A 89 -21.64 14.63 -6.04
CA TYR A 89 -20.38 15.20 -6.47
C TYR A 89 -20.58 16.22 -7.59
N PHE A 90 -19.63 17.14 -7.67
CA PHE A 90 -19.59 18.26 -8.60
C PHE A 90 -18.20 18.31 -9.21
N SER A 91 -18.06 18.11 -10.52
CA SER A 91 -16.78 17.98 -11.21
C SER A 91 -16.34 19.30 -11.84
N TYR A 92 -15.10 19.73 -11.57
CA TYR A 92 -14.47 20.96 -12.06
C TYR A 92 -13.09 20.67 -12.66
N GLY A 93 -13.03 19.91 -13.74
CA GLY A 93 -11.76 19.56 -14.39
C GLY A 93 -10.88 18.67 -13.52
N ALA A 94 -9.83 19.22 -12.95
CA ALA A 94 -8.87 18.46 -12.11
C ALA A 94 -9.31 18.31 -10.62
N GLU A 95 -10.43 18.92 -10.24
CA GLU A 95 -10.97 18.90 -8.87
C GLU A 95 -12.41 18.43 -8.88
N THR A 96 -12.78 17.56 -7.95
CA THR A 96 -14.14 17.09 -7.73
C THR A 96 -14.54 17.39 -6.30
N LEU A 97 -15.65 18.11 -6.14
CA LEU A 97 -16.24 18.40 -4.83
C LEU A 97 -17.22 17.29 -4.48
N VAL A 98 -17.05 16.69 -3.32
CA VAL A 98 -17.89 15.58 -2.83
C VAL A 98 -18.64 16.03 -1.59
N TRP A 99 -19.95 15.87 -1.60
CA TRP A 99 -20.81 16.23 -0.48
C TRP A 99 -21.53 15.02 0.11
N SER A 100 -21.58 14.96 1.43
CA SER A 100 -22.49 14.09 2.17
C SER A 100 -23.09 14.83 3.37
N ALA A 101 -24.27 14.42 3.80
CA ALA A 101 -24.90 14.97 5.00
C ALA A 101 -24.06 14.75 6.27
N GLN A 102 -23.18 13.76 6.28
CA GLN A 102 -22.36 13.41 7.45
C GLN A 102 -21.07 14.20 7.55
N THR A 103 -20.43 14.50 6.41
CA THR A 103 -19.09 15.10 6.40
C THR A 103 -19.03 16.47 5.74
N GLY A 104 -20.15 16.95 5.16
CA GLY A 104 -20.22 18.19 4.40
C GLY A 104 -19.50 18.10 3.07
N LEU A 105 -19.18 19.25 2.47
CA LEU A 105 -18.48 19.35 1.20
C LEU A 105 -16.96 19.21 1.38
N ARG A 106 -16.33 18.38 0.54
CA ARG A 106 -14.87 18.18 0.52
C ARG A 106 -14.35 18.20 -0.91
N ALA A 107 -13.22 18.87 -1.11
CA ALA A 107 -12.55 18.95 -2.41
C ALA A 107 -11.50 17.86 -2.53
N LEU A 108 -11.58 17.06 -3.59
CA LEU A 108 -10.65 15.99 -3.95
C LEU A 108 -10.09 16.28 -5.34
N ARG A 109 -8.83 15.91 -5.58
CA ARG A 109 -8.36 15.80 -6.95
C ARG A 109 -9.09 14.67 -7.67
N THR A 110 -9.22 14.76 -8.98
CA THR A 110 -10.00 13.80 -9.76
C THR A 110 -9.48 12.37 -9.63
N GLU A 111 -8.18 12.16 -9.60
CA GLU A 111 -7.58 10.81 -9.45
C GLU A 111 -7.95 10.18 -8.09
N VAL A 112 -7.90 10.97 -7.01
CA VAL A 112 -8.30 10.50 -5.68
C VAL A 112 -9.80 10.25 -5.61
N PHE A 113 -10.60 11.10 -6.26
CA PHE A 113 -12.05 10.90 -6.37
C PHE A 113 -12.40 9.59 -7.08
N ASP A 114 -11.77 9.31 -8.23
CA ASP A 114 -12.03 8.10 -9.01
C ASP A 114 -11.68 6.84 -8.21
N ARG A 115 -10.53 6.86 -7.54
CA ARG A 115 -10.12 5.77 -6.65
C ARG A 115 -11.08 5.60 -5.47
N TRP A 116 -11.45 6.70 -4.81
CA TRP A 116 -12.39 6.66 -3.70
C TRP A 116 -13.77 6.17 -4.12
N LYS A 117 -14.29 6.63 -5.25
CA LYS A 117 -15.60 6.23 -5.78
C LYS A 117 -15.73 4.72 -5.96
N SER A 118 -14.67 4.06 -6.41
CA SER A 118 -14.60 2.60 -6.50
C SER A 118 -14.46 1.89 -5.14
N SER A 119 -14.02 2.62 -4.11
CA SER A 119 -13.68 2.11 -2.78
C SER A 119 -14.51 2.71 -1.65
N ILE A 120 -15.63 3.38 -1.95
CA ILE A 120 -16.43 4.13 -0.97
C ILE A 120 -16.88 3.28 0.23
N ARG A 121 -17.17 1.99 0.02
CA ARG A 121 -17.56 1.09 1.11
C ARG A 121 -16.40 0.81 2.09
N ALA A 122 -15.19 0.72 1.57
CA ALA A 122 -13.98 0.45 2.35
C ALA A 122 -13.49 1.70 3.06
N LEU A 123 -13.43 2.84 2.38
CA LEU A 123 -12.88 4.10 2.89
C LEU A 123 -13.92 4.96 3.65
N GLY A 124 -15.19 4.80 3.36
CA GLY A 124 -16.22 5.74 3.84
C GLY A 124 -16.13 7.10 3.14
N TRP A 125 -16.78 8.11 3.69
CA TRP A 125 -16.79 9.47 3.15
C TRP A 125 -15.51 10.24 3.47
N PRO A 126 -15.06 11.17 2.60
CA PRO A 126 -13.95 12.06 2.93
C PRO A 126 -14.31 12.96 4.12
N VAL A 127 -13.40 13.05 5.07
CA VAL A 127 -13.55 13.92 6.26
C VAL A 127 -12.71 15.19 6.13
N THR A 128 -11.72 15.20 5.25
CA THR A 128 -10.95 16.39 4.88
C THR A 128 -11.02 16.64 3.37
N SER A 129 -10.89 17.91 2.96
CA SER A 129 -10.40 18.20 1.62
C SER A 129 -8.93 17.80 1.50
N GLU A 130 -8.42 17.68 0.27
CA GLU A 130 -7.00 17.42 0.04
C GLU A 130 -6.11 18.52 0.64
N TYR A 131 -5.04 18.11 1.32
CA TYR A 131 -4.04 19.02 1.89
C TYR A 131 -2.62 18.51 1.72
N THR A 132 -1.64 19.39 1.88
CA THR A 132 -0.22 19.02 1.77
C THR A 132 0.25 18.33 3.05
N PHE A 133 0.93 17.20 2.88
CA PHE A 133 1.53 16.42 3.96
C PHE A 133 2.83 15.77 3.49
N GLY A 134 3.95 16.09 4.14
CA GLY A 134 5.27 15.54 3.80
C GLY A 134 5.72 15.76 2.35
N GLY A 135 5.28 16.86 1.71
CA GLY A 135 5.59 17.16 0.31
C GLY A 135 4.61 16.55 -0.70
N ASP A 136 3.80 15.59 -0.30
CA ASP A 136 2.75 14.96 -1.08
C ASP A 136 1.35 15.49 -0.70
N ARG A 137 0.29 14.91 -1.23
CA ARG A 137 -1.09 15.30 -0.99
C ARG A 137 -1.82 14.22 -0.20
N ARG A 138 -2.54 14.63 0.83
CA ARG A 138 -3.28 13.74 1.72
C ARG A 138 -4.76 14.04 1.73
N THR A 139 -5.58 13.00 1.72
CA THR A 139 -7.02 13.05 1.95
C THR A 139 -7.40 11.99 2.98
N ASP A 140 -8.02 12.43 4.07
CA ASP A 140 -8.52 11.53 5.09
C ASP A 140 -9.97 11.18 4.86
N PHE A 141 -10.32 9.92 5.07
CA PHE A 141 -11.66 9.35 4.98
C PHE A 141 -12.08 8.77 6.33
N GLN A 142 -13.35 8.44 6.49
CA GLN A 142 -13.88 7.90 7.74
C GLN A 142 -13.17 6.62 8.21
N LYS A 143 -12.62 5.83 7.29
CA LYS A 143 -12.03 4.51 7.58
C LYS A 143 -10.60 4.34 7.05
N GLY A 144 -9.98 5.40 6.54
CA GLY A 144 -8.64 5.32 5.99
C GLY A 144 -8.14 6.63 5.43
N THR A 145 -7.00 6.58 4.79
CA THR A 145 -6.34 7.75 4.19
C THR A 145 -5.74 7.34 2.85
N LEU A 146 -5.87 8.22 1.87
CA LEU A 146 -5.14 8.14 0.60
C LEU A 146 -4.11 9.25 0.53
N MET A 147 -2.97 8.91 -0.05
CA MET A 147 -1.89 9.83 -0.41
C MET A 147 -1.81 9.92 -1.92
N TYR A 148 -1.61 11.10 -2.47
CA TYR A 148 -1.22 11.27 -3.86
C TYR A 148 0.17 11.86 -3.91
N SER A 149 1.08 11.18 -4.62
CA SER A 149 2.44 11.65 -4.82
C SER A 149 2.60 12.31 -6.20
N PRO A 150 2.72 13.64 -6.29
CA PRO A 150 2.96 14.32 -7.56
C PRO A 150 4.26 13.85 -8.24
N ARG A 151 5.28 13.52 -7.45
CA ARG A 151 6.56 12.99 -7.94
C ARG A 151 6.40 11.65 -8.66
N LEU A 152 5.53 10.80 -8.15
CA LEU A 152 5.30 9.46 -8.70
C LEU A 152 4.13 9.44 -9.69
N GLY A 153 3.23 10.45 -9.64
CA GLY A 153 2.02 10.52 -10.44
C GLY A 153 1.01 9.43 -10.07
N ARG A 154 0.93 9.03 -8.78
CA ARG A 154 0.09 7.90 -8.36
C ARG A 154 -0.49 8.06 -6.97
N ILE A 155 -1.54 7.29 -6.72
CA ILE A 155 -2.16 7.14 -5.41
C ILE A 155 -1.42 6.05 -4.62
N MET A 156 -1.29 6.29 -3.32
CA MET A 156 -0.66 5.37 -2.36
C MET A 156 -1.56 5.21 -1.15
N SER A 157 -1.49 4.07 -0.48
CA SER A 157 -2.12 3.88 0.82
C SER A 157 -1.30 4.58 1.91
N TYR A 158 -1.94 4.93 3.02
CA TYR A 158 -1.25 5.49 4.19
C TYR A 158 -1.29 4.49 5.35
N ASP A 159 -0.11 4.15 5.86
CA ASP A 159 0.04 3.37 7.08
C ASP A 159 1.06 4.09 7.97
N PRO A 160 0.67 4.55 9.17
CA PRO A 160 1.58 5.20 10.09
C PRO A 160 2.73 4.29 10.58
N ALA A 161 2.55 2.96 10.47
CA ALA A 161 3.55 1.97 10.86
C ALA A 161 4.46 1.53 9.68
N VAL A 162 4.42 2.23 8.53
CA VAL A 162 5.18 1.86 7.33
C VAL A 162 6.69 1.67 7.60
N GLY A 163 7.28 2.41 8.54
CA GLY A 163 8.69 2.29 8.90
C GLY A 163 9.09 0.93 9.49
N SER A 164 8.14 0.12 9.98
CA SER A 164 8.35 -1.27 10.41
C SER A 164 7.82 -2.29 9.39
N ALA A 165 7.26 -1.83 8.29
CA ALA A 165 6.62 -2.70 7.32
C ALA A 165 7.64 -3.42 6.41
N ALA A 166 7.34 -4.67 6.10
CA ALA A 166 7.86 -5.35 4.92
C ALA A 166 6.74 -5.40 3.88
N VAL A 167 6.89 -4.63 2.81
CA VAL A 167 5.98 -4.68 1.67
C VAL A 167 6.26 -5.95 0.87
N VAL A 168 5.26 -6.80 0.74
CA VAL A 168 5.38 -8.07 0.04
C VAL A 168 4.56 -8.02 -1.24
N ILE A 169 5.19 -8.21 -2.39
CA ILE A 169 4.50 -8.45 -3.66
C ILE A 169 4.66 -9.92 -4.01
N GLY A 170 3.53 -10.60 -4.24
CA GLY A 170 3.60 -12.02 -4.51
C GLY A 170 2.27 -12.70 -4.85
N ASP A 171 2.33 -14.03 -4.91
CA ASP A 171 1.20 -14.88 -5.25
C ASP A 171 0.54 -15.53 -4.00
N SER A 172 -0.11 -16.68 -4.17
CA SER A 172 -0.75 -17.43 -3.08
C SER A 172 0.22 -17.87 -1.97
N GLN A 173 1.53 -17.89 -2.23
CA GLN A 173 2.57 -18.27 -1.27
C GLN A 173 3.06 -17.10 -0.40
N ALA A 174 2.68 -15.87 -0.74
CA ALA A 174 3.17 -14.64 -0.10
C ALA A 174 2.21 -14.06 0.96
N GLY A 175 1.09 -14.71 1.23
CA GLY A 175 0.08 -14.23 2.17
C GLY A 175 0.61 -14.00 3.60
N ARG A 176 -0.11 -13.21 4.39
CA ARG A 176 0.25 -12.89 5.78
C ARG A 176 0.43 -14.16 6.64
N ASP A 177 -0.42 -15.16 6.45
CA ASP A 177 -0.45 -16.41 7.21
C ASP A 177 0.40 -17.53 6.55
N THR A 178 1.05 -17.23 5.44
CA THR A 178 1.98 -18.15 4.77
C THR A 178 3.40 -18.08 5.35
N TRP A 179 4.27 -18.93 4.86
CA TRP A 179 5.67 -18.97 5.29
C TRP A 179 6.41 -17.63 5.11
N VAL A 180 6.06 -16.83 4.09
CA VAL A 180 6.65 -15.49 3.86
C VAL A 180 6.19 -14.51 4.94
N GLY A 181 4.88 -14.30 5.07
CA GLY A 181 4.35 -13.33 6.04
C GLY A 181 4.70 -13.69 7.47
N ARG A 182 4.58 -14.98 7.85
CA ARG A 182 4.94 -15.48 9.19
C ARG A 182 6.44 -15.36 9.47
N GLY A 183 7.29 -15.62 8.47
CA GLY A 183 8.73 -15.46 8.61
C GLY A 183 9.15 -14.01 8.80
N LEU A 184 8.56 -13.08 8.05
CA LEU A 184 8.76 -11.65 8.24
C LEU A 184 8.31 -11.20 9.62
N ALA A 185 7.13 -11.62 10.07
CA ALA A 185 6.62 -11.29 11.41
C ALA A 185 7.55 -11.81 12.52
N SER A 186 8.13 -13.01 12.36
CA SER A 186 9.08 -13.58 13.33
C SER A 186 10.41 -12.82 13.41
N LEU A 187 10.74 -12.03 12.39
CA LEU A 187 11.89 -11.12 12.35
C LEU A 187 11.56 -9.70 12.81
N GLY A 188 10.32 -9.46 13.26
CA GLY A 188 9.87 -8.16 13.78
C GLY A 188 9.32 -7.19 12.73
N PHE A 189 9.18 -7.62 11.46
CA PHE A 189 8.52 -6.80 10.45
C PHE A 189 7.00 -6.89 10.55
N ASN A 190 6.30 -5.84 10.11
CA ASN A 190 4.87 -5.88 9.86
C ASN A 190 4.63 -6.21 8.37
N PRO A 191 4.17 -7.43 8.00
CA PRO A 191 3.95 -7.78 6.59
C PRO A 191 2.76 -7.03 6.01
N LEU A 192 3.00 -6.18 5.00
CA LEU A 192 2.00 -5.55 4.16
C LEU A 192 1.97 -6.28 2.80
N VAL A 193 1.01 -7.18 2.65
CA VAL A 193 0.94 -8.04 1.47
C VAL A 193 0.11 -7.39 0.38
N LEU A 194 0.72 -7.19 -0.77
CA LEU A 194 0.13 -6.80 -2.05
C LEU A 194 0.26 -7.99 -2.99
N GLY A 195 -0.75 -8.83 -3.03
CA GLY A 195 -0.67 -10.09 -3.77
C GLY A 195 -2.02 -10.76 -3.92
N ALA A 196 -2.11 -11.62 -4.92
CA ALA A 196 -3.29 -12.41 -5.20
C ALA A 196 -2.90 -13.83 -5.67
N GLY A 197 -3.69 -14.82 -5.29
CA GLY A 197 -3.49 -16.20 -5.73
C GLY A 197 -3.55 -16.30 -7.26
N GLY A 198 -2.70 -17.13 -7.87
CA GLY A 198 -2.67 -17.33 -9.31
C GLY A 198 -1.97 -16.26 -10.12
N THR A 199 -1.56 -15.13 -9.51
CA THR A 199 -0.80 -14.07 -10.20
C THR A 199 0.70 -14.35 -10.27
N GLY A 200 1.41 -13.63 -11.10
CA GLY A 200 2.85 -13.78 -11.32
C GLY A 200 3.43 -12.56 -12.02
N TYR A 201 4.66 -12.68 -12.49
CA TYR A 201 5.31 -11.61 -13.26
C TYR A 201 4.60 -11.34 -14.59
N THR A 202 4.00 -12.37 -15.20
CA THR A 202 3.28 -12.27 -16.48
C THR A 202 1.84 -12.75 -16.39
N ARG A 203 1.44 -13.35 -15.29
CA ARG A 203 0.12 -13.96 -15.11
C ARG A 203 -0.76 -13.10 -14.21
N GLY A 204 -1.93 -12.71 -14.71
CA GLY A 204 -3.08 -12.32 -13.91
C GLY A 204 -3.97 -13.53 -13.61
N ASN A 205 -4.94 -13.37 -12.70
CA ASN A 205 -5.89 -14.42 -12.32
C ASN A 205 -7.32 -14.17 -12.83
N GLY A 206 -7.53 -13.14 -13.64
CA GLY A 206 -8.83 -12.71 -14.17
C GLY A 206 -9.52 -11.63 -13.32
N GLU A 207 -9.12 -11.46 -12.06
CA GLU A 207 -9.59 -10.39 -11.17
C GLU A 207 -8.49 -9.34 -10.94
N VAL A 208 -7.24 -9.78 -10.90
CA VAL A 208 -6.05 -8.96 -10.70
C VAL A 208 -5.07 -9.22 -11.84
N HIS A 209 -4.46 -8.17 -12.36
CA HIS A 209 -3.42 -8.23 -13.37
C HIS A 209 -2.14 -8.90 -12.84
N ASN A 210 -1.15 -9.07 -13.71
CA ASN A 210 0.20 -9.47 -13.30
C ASN A 210 0.85 -8.38 -12.43
N TYR A 211 1.95 -8.71 -11.75
CA TYR A 211 2.55 -7.84 -10.72
C TYR A 211 2.81 -6.40 -11.18
N PRO A 212 3.50 -6.12 -12.31
CA PRO A 212 3.72 -4.74 -12.73
C PRO A 212 2.43 -4.02 -13.14
N GLU A 213 1.53 -4.67 -13.86
CA GLU A 213 0.26 -4.09 -14.31
C GLU A 213 -0.68 -3.81 -13.13
N ALA A 214 -0.72 -4.69 -12.11
CA ALA A 214 -1.53 -4.47 -10.89
C ALA A 214 -1.07 -3.23 -10.11
N LEU A 215 0.24 -2.91 -10.12
CA LEU A 215 0.75 -1.66 -9.56
C LEU A 215 0.42 -0.46 -10.45
N GLU A 216 0.54 -0.59 -11.77
CA GLU A 216 0.25 0.47 -12.74
C GLU A 216 -1.23 0.85 -12.72
N ALA A 217 -2.11 -0.15 -12.69
CA ALA A 217 -3.56 0.02 -12.61
C ALA A 217 -4.06 0.40 -11.19
N GLU A 218 -3.15 0.59 -10.24
CA GLU A 218 -3.47 0.89 -8.84
C GLU A 218 -4.42 -0.13 -8.17
N GLU A 219 -4.45 -1.38 -8.67
CA GLU A 219 -5.14 -2.48 -7.99
C GLU A 219 -4.48 -2.76 -6.63
N TRP A 220 -3.16 -2.62 -6.58
CA TRP A 220 -2.34 -2.66 -5.38
C TRP A 220 -1.77 -1.28 -5.09
N LEU A 221 -2.20 -0.67 -4.00
CA LEU A 221 -1.66 0.61 -3.56
C LEU A 221 -0.41 0.40 -2.70
N LEU A 222 0.73 0.81 -3.22
CA LEU A 222 1.96 0.86 -2.43
C LEU A 222 1.78 1.79 -1.22
N PRO A 223 2.27 1.45 -0.02
CA PRO A 223 2.17 2.33 1.13
C PRO A 223 3.07 3.55 0.97
N TRP A 224 2.54 4.72 1.35
CA TRP A 224 3.29 5.97 1.37
C TRP A 224 4.34 5.97 2.48
N GLY A 225 5.53 6.49 2.18
CA GLY A 225 6.64 6.58 3.12
C GLY A 225 7.78 5.61 2.79
N LYS A 226 8.57 5.25 3.79
CA LYS A 226 9.76 4.39 3.66
C LYS A 226 9.53 3.07 4.42
N PRO A 227 9.13 1.99 3.75
CA PRO A 227 9.05 0.68 4.40
C PRO A 227 10.46 0.19 4.79
N ALA A 228 10.52 -0.65 5.82
CA ALA A 228 11.78 -1.24 6.27
C ALA A 228 12.38 -2.22 5.25
N LEU A 229 11.51 -2.88 4.47
CA LEU A 229 11.90 -3.91 3.50
C LEU A 229 10.85 -4.00 2.38
N VAL A 230 11.29 -4.37 1.18
CA VAL A 230 10.43 -4.88 0.11
C VAL A 230 10.82 -6.31 -0.21
N VAL A 231 9.84 -7.21 -0.29
CA VAL A 231 10.03 -8.62 -0.67
C VAL A 231 9.23 -8.91 -1.93
N LEU A 232 9.90 -9.39 -2.97
CA LEU A 232 9.28 -9.88 -4.20
C LEU A 232 9.32 -11.39 -4.17
N GLN A 233 8.17 -12.06 -4.02
CA GLN A 233 8.09 -13.52 -3.99
C GLN A 233 7.15 -14.01 -5.09
N GLY A 234 7.56 -15.01 -5.86
CA GLY A 234 6.68 -15.61 -6.85
C GLY A 234 7.38 -16.09 -8.11
N GLY A 235 6.59 -16.22 -9.17
CA GLY A 235 7.00 -16.79 -10.44
C GLY A 235 6.55 -18.25 -10.64
N GLY A 236 5.98 -18.87 -9.61
CA GLY A 236 5.47 -20.25 -9.71
C GLY A 236 4.33 -20.39 -10.72
N ASN A 237 3.48 -19.39 -10.84
CA ASN A 237 2.37 -19.34 -11.80
C ASN A 237 2.85 -19.05 -13.25
N ASP A 238 4.04 -18.48 -13.42
CA ASP A 238 4.67 -18.26 -14.71
C ASP A 238 5.34 -19.52 -15.27
N ALA A 239 5.34 -20.64 -14.53
CA ALA A 239 5.96 -21.90 -14.94
C ALA A 239 5.31 -22.56 -16.16
N TYR A 240 4.12 -22.09 -16.56
CA TYR A 240 3.35 -22.65 -17.67
C TYR A 240 2.96 -21.56 -18.66
N GLY A 241 3.53 -21.59 -19.85
CA GLY A 241 3.15 -20.75 -20.99
C GLY A 241 4.06 -19.56 -21.30
N PRO A 242 4.30 -18.59 -20.40
CA PRO A 242 5.07 -17.39 -20.71
C PRO A 242 6.51 -17.67 -21.12
N ARG A 243 7.07 -16.83 -22.00
CA ARG A 243 8.49 -16.91 -22.38
C ARG A 243 9.37 -16.29 -21.30
N ASN A 244 10.59 -16.78 -21.16
CA ASN A 244 11.57 -16.22 -20.21
C ASN A 244 11.83 -14.72 -20.45
N ALA A 245 11.81 -14.28 -21.69
CA ALA A 245 11.99 -12.87 -22.03
C ALA A 245 10.88 -11.99 -21.44
N ASP A 246 9.64 -12.46 -21.44
CA ASP A 246 8.50 -11.72 -20.91
C ASP A 246 8.55 -11.67 -19.37
N ILE A 247 8.86 -12.80 -18.73
CA ILE A 247 9.04 -12.88 -17.28
C ILE A 247 10.15 -11.92 -16.82
N ARG A 248 11.29 -11.95 -17.52
CA ARG A 248 12.43 -11.08 -17.27
C ARG A 248 12.05 -9.60 -17.44
N HIS A 249 11.40 -9.25 -18.56
CA HIS A 249 10.97 -7.89 -18.83
C HIS A 249 10.10 -7.34 -17.71
N ASN A 250 9.08 -8.07 -17.31
CA ASN A 250 8.14 -7.67 -16.27
C ASN A 250 8.79 -7.62 -14.88
N ALA A 251 9.71 -8.55 -14.56
CA ALA A 251 10.46 -8.50 -13.32
C ALA A 251 11.34 -7.23 -13.23
N VAL A 252 12.03 -6.88 -14.31
CA VAL A 252 12.84 -5.65 -14.39
C VAL A 252 11.97 -4.41 -14.29
N GLN A 253 10.80 -4.38 -14.97
CA GLN A 253 9.85 -3.28 -14.89
C GLN A 253 9.34 -3.08 -13.45
N LEU A 254 8.93 -4.14 -12.78
CA LEU A 254 8.51 -4.12 -11.38
C LEU A 254 9.61 -3.60 -10.44
N ILE A 255 10.83 -4.11 -10.57
CA ILE A 255 11.97 -3.67 -9.76
C ILE A 255 12.25 -2.19 -9.96
N ARG A 256 12.23 -1.71 -11.21
CA ARG A 256 12.45 -0.30 -11.53
C ARG A 256 11.41 0.59 -10.86
N GLU A 257 10.15 0.19 -10.91
CA GLU A 257 9.06 0.92 -10.26
C GLU A 257 9.21 0.98 -8.74
N LEU A 258 9.59 -0.13 -8.12
CA LEU A 258 9.83 -0.19 -6.67
C LEU A 258 11.05 0.63 -6.25
N LYS A 259 12.13 0.62 -7.02
CA LYS A 259 13.31 1.49 -6.77
C LYS A 259 12.97 2.97 -6.94
N ARG A 260 12.10 3.31 -7.90
CA ARG A 260 11.61 4.68 -8.10
C ARG A 260 10.76 5.14 -6.92
N THR A 261 9.93 4.23 -6.40
CA THR A 261 9.03 4.52 -5.26
C THR A 261 9.79 4.57 -3.94
N TYR A 262 10.70 3.62 -3.71
CA TYR A 262 11.43 3.43 -2.46
C TYR A 262 12.95 3.41 -2.69
N PRO A 263 13.57 4.54 -3.05
CA PRO A 263 14.97 4.57 -3.47
C PRO A 263 15.97 4.15 -2.38
N GLU A 264 15.57 4.24 -1.11
CA GLU A 264 16.41 3.92 0.04
C GLU A 264 16.03 2.61 0.74
N THR A 265 15.02 1.91 0.25
CA THR A 265 14.55 0.67 0.87
C THR A 265 15.21 -0.52 0.20
N ARG A 266 15.71 -1.45 1.02
CA ARG A 266 16.26 -2.72 0.52
C ARG A 266 15.16 -3.55 -0.12
N ILE A 267 15.46 -4.12 -1.28
CA ILE A 267 14.56 -5.04 -2.00
C ILE A 267 15.22 -6.42 -2.02
N VAL A 268 14.50 -7.44 -1.58
CA VAL A 268 14.93 -8.84 -1.63
C VAL A 268 13.99 -9.60 -2.55
N MET A 269 14.54 -10.28 -3.54
CA MET A 269 13.77 -11.21 -4.37
C MET A 269 13.84 -12.61 -3.75
N VAL A 270 12.68 -13.27 -3.73
CA VAL A 270 12.52 -14.65 -3.28
C VAL A 270 11.96 -15.44 -4.45
N GLY A 271 12.68 -16.44 -4.85
CA GLY A 271 12.34 -17.25 -6.01
C GLY A 271 11.19 -18.21 -5.80
N VAL A 272 11.14 -19.24 -6.62
CA VAL A 272 10.00 -20.12 -6.75
C VAL A 272 10.09 -21.31 -5.81
N ILE A 273 9.14 -21.42 -4.87
CA ILE A 273 8.96 -22.66 -4.10
C ILE A 273 8.12 -23.67 -4.91
N GLY A 274 8.50 -24.93 -4.89
CA GLY A 274 7.72 -25.97 -5.58
C GLY A 274 8.50 -27.26 -5.80
N ASP A 275 7.80 -28.26 -6.33
CA ASP A 275 8.30 -29.62 -6.57
C ASP A 275 9.19 -29.77 -7.82
N GLY A 276 9.53 -28.67 -8.46
CA GLY A 276 10.28 -28.66 -9.72
C GLY A 276 9.45 -29.01 -10.96
N LYS A 277 8.14 -29.25 -10.82
CA LYS A 277 7.26 -29.45 -11.98
C LYS A 277 7.17 -28.20 -12.84
N GLY A 278 6.98 -28.42 -14.13
CA GLY A 278 7.03 -27.36 -15.12
C GLY A 278 8.42 -26.74 -15.15
N ARG A 279 8.46 -25.42 -15.35
CA ARG A 279 9.71 -24.64 -15.45
C ARG A 279 10.08 -23.91 -14.15
N ARG A 280 9.57 -24.36 -12.99
CA ARG A 280 9.77 -23.64 -11.73
C ARG A 280 11.23 -23.42 -11.37
N ALA A 281 12.08 -24.46 -11.52
CA ALA A 281 13.52 -24.34 -11.27
C ALA A 281 14.21 -23.40 -12.27
N GLU A 282 13.82 -23.45 -13.54
CA GLU A 282 14.33 -22.55 -14.59
C GLU A 282 13.95 -21.09 -14.31
N ILE A 283 12.73 -20.85 -13.85
CA ILE A 283 12.27 -19.49 -13.49
C ILE A 283 12.98 -18.99 -12.23
N ASP A 284 13.22 -19.85 -11.25
CA ASP A 284 14.01 -19.48 -10.07
C ASP A 284 15.43 -19.02 -10.49
N ASP A 285 16.10 -19.77 -11.39
CA ASP A 285 17.41 -19.39 -11.91
C ASP A 285 17.35 -18.10 -12.77
N LEU A 286 16.30 -17.93 -13.56
CA LEU A 286 16.05 -16.69 -14.32
C LEU A 286 15.93 -15.48 -13.39
N LEU A 287 15.12 -15.59 -12.33
CA LEU A 287 14.90 -14.52 -11.36
C LEU A 287 16.18 -14.23 -10.55
N ALA A 288 16.97 -15.24 -10.23
CA ALA A 288 18.29 -15.06 -9.63
C ALA A 288 19.22 -14.24 -10.52
N GLY A 289 19.22 -14.51 -11.84
CA GLY A 289 19.95 -13.70 -12.82
C GLY A 289 19.47 -12.26 -12.88
N VAL A 290 18.14 -12.05 -12.89
CA VAL A 290 17.54 -10.70 -12.85
C VAL A 290 17.94 -9.97 -11.57
N ALA A 291 17.87 -10.62 -10.41
CA ALA A 291 18.25 -10.01 -9.13
C ALA A 291 19.72 -9.55 -9.16
N ALA A 292 20.64 -10.42 -9.61
CA ALA A 292 22.06 -10.10 -9.73
C ALA A 292 22.31 -8.89 -10.65
N GLU A 293 21.69 -8.86 -11.83
CA GLU A 293 21.81 -7.75 -12.78
C GLU A 293 21.22 -6.43 -12.24
N GLN A 294 20.19 -6.53 -11.41
CA GLN A 294 19.58 -5.38 -10.77
C GLN A 294 20.24 -5.00 -9.44
N GLY A 295 21.29 -5.71 -9.00
CA GLY A 295 21.98 -5.46 -7.74
C GLY A 295 21.08 -5.71 -6.52
N LEU A 296 20.22 -6.72 -6.57
CA LEU A 296 19.35 -7.13 -5.49
C LEU A 296 19.84 -8.42 -4.85
N ASP A 297 19.51 -8.60 -3.57
CA ASP A 297 19.65 -9.89 -2.93
C ASP A 297 18.61 -10.88 -3.45
N PHE A 298 19.03 -12.14 -3.58
CA PHE A 298 18.16 -13.22 -3.99
C PHE A 298 18.20 -14.38 -2.99
N LEU A 299 17.01 -14.91 -2.67
CA LEU A 299 16.81 -16.08 -1.84
C LEU A 299 16.09 -17.14 -2.67
N SER A 300 16.75 -18.28 -2.91
CA SER A 300 16.18 -19.39 -3.68
C SER A 300 15.59 -20.45 -2.77
N PRO A 301 14.28 -20.69 -2.81
CA PRO A 301 13.64 -21.77 -2.07
C PRO A 301 13.53 -23.08 -2.87
N LYS A 302 14.15 -23.19 -4.05
CA LYS A 302 13.94 -24.32 -4.97
C LYS A 302 14.30 -25.70 -4.41
N ASP A 303 15.30 -25.79 -3.51
CA ASP A 303 15.70 -27.05 -2.89
C ASP A 303 14.89 -27.38 -1.62
N TRP A 304 14.15 -26.43 -1.07
CA TRP A 304 13.39 -26.61 0.18
C TRP A 304 12.33 -27.69 0.05
N TRP A 305 11.72 -27.83 -1.14
CA TRP A 305 10.70 -28.84 -1.39
C TRP A 305 11.19 -30.26 -1.05
N LYS A 306 12.39 -30.61 -1.51
CA LYS A 306 13.02 -31.89 -1.21
C LYS A 306 13.61 -31.92 0.20
N ARG A 307 14.36 -30.87 0.56
CA ARG A 307 15.13 -30.80 1.80
C ARG A 307 14.25 -30.85 3.06
N TYR A 308 13.07 -30.27 2.99
CA TYR A 308 12.12 -30.21 4.13
C TYR A 308 10.86 -31.04 3.90
N SER A 309 10.86 -31.91 2.89
CA SER A 309 9.74 -32.81 2.56
C SER A 309 8.41 -32.08 2.43
N LEU A 310 8.42 -30.91 1.75
CA LEU A 310 7.23 -30.06 1.66
C LEU A 310 6.11 -30.69 0.84
N GLY A 311 6.44 -31.56 -0.13
CA GLY A 311 5.46 -32.25 -0.96
C GLY A 311 4.48 -33.14 -0.20
N SER A 312 4.83 -33.59 1.02
CA SER A 312 3.92 -34.33 1.90
C SER A 312 3.06 -33.45 2.80
N LYS A 313 3.14 -32.13 2.66
CA LYS A 313 2.53 -31.12 3.53
C LYS A 313 1.64 -30.14 2.76
N LEU A 314 0.97 -30.63 1.72
CA LEU A 314 0.05 -29.89 0.87
C LEU A 314 -1.39 -30.06 1.38
N ASP A 315 -2.22 -29.00 1.20
CA ASP A 315 -3.63 -29.09 1.48
C ASP A 315 -4.45 -29.58 0.27
N ASP A 316 -4.13 -29.05 -0.91
CA ASP A 316 -4.91 -29.27 -2.14
C ASP A 316 -4.09 -29.93 -3.28
N GLY A 317 -2.93 -30.46 -2.95
CA GLY A 317 -2.00 -31.05 -3.92
C GLY A 317 -1.12 -30.02 -4.65
N LEU A 318 -1.30 -28.72 -4.38
CA LEU A 318 -0.53 -27.62 -4.96
C LEU A 318 0.04 -26.68 -3.90
N HIS A 319 -0.79 -26.22 -2.98
CA HIS A 319 -0.40 -25.25 -1.97
C HIS A 319 0.05 -25.93 -0.68
N LEU A 320 1.04 -25.32 -0.03
CA LEU A 320 1.45 -25.74 1.30
C LEU A 320 0.28 -25.59 2.28
N GLY A 321 -0.04 -26.65 3.00
CA GLY A 321 -0.93 -26.57 4.14
C GLY A 321 -0.23 -26.03 5.38
N LYS A 322 -0.96 -25.99 6.49
CA LYS A 322 -0.40 -25.50 7.76
C LYS A 322 0.95 -26.13 8.11
N ALA A 323 1.09 -27.45 8.00
CA ALA A 323 2.34 -28.15 8.29
C ALA A 323 3.48 -27.77 7.33
N GLY A 324 3.16 -27.45 6.07
CA GLY A 324 4.12 -26.96 5.09
C GLY A 324 4.60 -25.56 5.41
N HIS A 325 3.68 -24.65 5.74
CA HIS A 325 4.02 -23.31 6.21
C HIS A 325 4.81 -23.33 7.51
N ASP A 326 4.44 -24.18 8.48
CA ASP A 326 5.19 -24.35 9.73
C ASP A 326 6.63 -24.80 9.48
N ALA A 327 6.86 -25.66 8.48
CA ALA A 327 8.18 -26.14 8.12
C ALA A 327 9.02 -25.09 7.36
N ALA A 328 8.41 -24.34 6.44
CA ALA A 328 9.11 -23.36 5.60
C ALA A 328 9.39 -22.03 6.31
N THR A 329 8.51 -21.59 7.24
CA THR A 329 8.64 -20.33 7.97
C THR A 329 10.02 -20.12 8.63
N PRO A 330 10.53 -21.04 9.51
CA PRO A 330 11.82 -20.84 10.17
C PRO A 330 13.00 -20.88 9.19
N VAL A 331 12.86 -21.59 8.09
CA VAL A 331 13.89 -21.64 7.04
C VAL A 331 13.98 -20.28 6.36
N PHE A 332 12.87 -19.75 5.92
CA PHE A 332 12.80 -18.43 5.30
C PHE A 332 13.33 -17.34 6.24
N ALA A 333 12.86 -17.31 7.49
CA ALA A 333 13.31 -16.32 8.47
C ALA A 333 14.83 -16.36 8.67
N ARG A 334 15.42 -17.55 8.83
CA ARG A 334 16.85 -17.72 8.99
C ARG A 334 17.62 -17.24 7.76
N GLU A 335 17.20 -17.64 6.57
CA GLU A 335 17.89 -17.31 5.33
C GLU A 335 17.74 -15.83 4.98
N LEU A 336 16.54 -15.26 5.19
CA LEU A 336 16.34 -13.82 5.03
C LEU A 336 17.18 -13.02 6.02
N LYS A 337 17.24 -13.44 7.31
CA LYS A 337 18.11 -12.79 8.28
C LYS A 337 19.57 -12.82 7.84
N ALA A 338 20.05 -13.94 7.35
CA ALA A 338 21.42 -14.05 6.86
C ALA A 338 21.69 -13.17 5.62
N VAL A 339 20.66 -12.92 4.78
CA VAL A 339 20.74 -11.93 3.70
C VAL A 339 20.83 -10.53 4.28
N LEU A 340 19.94 -10.18 5.22
CA LEU A 340 19.87 -8.83 5.80
C LEU A 340 21.13 -8.46 6.60
N ASP A 341 21.76 -9.43 7.26
CA ASP A 341 22.98 -9.22 8.07
C ASP A 341 24.25 -8.97 7.20
N ARG A 342 24.21 -9.18 5.89
CA ARG A 342 25.35 -8.95 4.96
C ARG A 342 25.45 -7.54 4.39
N GLY A 343 24.49 -6.72 4.63
CA GLY A 343 24.41 -5.31 4.19
C GLY A 343 24.38 -4.39 5.37
#